data_160aab9497bd4a2cd94ce946d1254aae
#
_entry.id   160aab9497bd4a2cd94ce946d1254aae
#
_cell.length_a   1.000
_cell.length_b   1.000
_cell.length_c   1.000
_cell.angle_alpha   90.00
_cell.angle_beta   90.00
_cell.angle_gamma   90.00
#
_symmetry.space_group_name_H-M   'P 1'
#
loop_
_entity.id
_entity.type
_entity.pdbx_description
1 polymer ?
#
loop_
_entity_poly.entity_id
_entity_poly.type
_entity_poly.pdbx_seq_one_letter_code
_entity_poly.pdbx_strand_id
1 'polypeptide(L)'
;MKKILSLIIVAAMLLAALTFVGCGQKDDNVLLVYTEAGFAPYEFIYNGEIVGVDIAIMQAVADELGKELVVTDVAFDTICTSVQNGKADAGAAGITIRPDRAESVDFSIPYSSTEQYVIVPVSNDTIKTLDDLKGKKIGIQNGTTSDMLIADLIADKTLEGSEIIPYTSPAVAAASMNKQDAVVTDKLTAQLIVANDSSLKAFALVKADGTPAAEVEEYGICVQKGNAELLNAINKVLEELMANGTVDKWVEEYSAKAQEVGA
;
A
#
# COMPACT_ATOMS: atom_id res chain seq x y z
N MET A 1 -64.68 16.13 1.99
CA MET A 1 -63.94 14.92 2.35
C MET A 1 -62.83 14.58 1.35
N LYS A 2 -63.07 14.50 0.04
CA LYS A 2 -62.02 14.16 -0.96
C LYS A 2 -60.83 15.13 -1.00
N LYS A 3 -61.01 16.45 -0.78
CA LYS A 3 -59.94 17.46 -0.77
C LYS A 3 -59.04 17.42 0.48
N ILE A 4 -59.61 16.98 1.63
CA ILE A 4 -58.85 16.85 2.89
C ILE A 4 -57.99 15.59 2.84
N LEU A 5 -58.51 14.50 2.23
CA LEU A 5 -57.75 13.26 2.05
C LEU A 5 -56.55 13.44 1.11
N SER A 6 -56.69 14.26 0.04
CA SER A 6 -55.58 14.61 -0.86
C SER A 6 -54.49 15.41 -0.15
N LEU A 7 -54.83 16.33 0.75
CA LEU A 7 -53.83 17.13 1.49
C LEU A 7 -53.02 16.26 2.48
N ILE A 8 -53.66 15.28 3.11
CA ILE A 8 -53.01 14.36 4.06
C ILE A 8 -52.02 13.43 3.32
N ILE A 9 -52.39 12.94 2.13
CA ILE A 9 -51.49 12.09 1.31
C ILE A 9 -50.28 12.87 0.82
N VAL A 10 -50.43 14.12 0.41
CA VAL A 10 -49.29 15.00 -0.03
C VAL A 10 -48.38 15.34 1.16
N ALA A 11 -48.96 15.58 2.36
CA ALA A 11 -48.16 15.84 3.56
C ALA A 11 -47.42 14.58 4.03
N ALA A 12 -47.99 13.38 3.89
CA ALA A 12 -47.32 12.12 4.20
C ALA A 12 -46.18 11.79 3.22
N MET A 13 -46.34 12.11 1.93
CA MET A 13 -45.27 11.95 0.93
C MET A 13 -44.12 12.96 1.13
N LEU A 14 -44.41 14.17 1.58
CA LEU A 14 -43.39 15.16 1.93
C LEU A 14 -42.61 14.80 3.22
N LEU A 15 -43.25 14.17 4.20
CA LEU A 15 -42.55 13.65 5.39
C LEU A 15 -41.69 12.42 5.07
N ALA A 16 -42.12 11.57 4.13
CA ALA A 16 -41.33 10.40 3.71
C ALA A 16 -40.09 10.79 2.84
N ALA A 17 -40.11 11.95 2.19
CA ALA A 17 -38.97 12.47 1.41
C ALA A 17 -37.86 13.10 2.28
N LEU A 18 -38.14 13.40 3.55
CA LEU A 18 -37.15 14.01 4.47
C LEU A 18 -36.28 12.96 5.21
N THR A 19 -36.54 11.68 5.04
CA THR A 19 -35.76 10.61 5.68
C THR A 19 -34.70 9.97 4.79
N PHE A 20 -34.46 10.48 3.56
CA PHE A 20 -33.43 9.98 2.63
C PHE A 20 -32.27 10.95 2.36
N VAL A 21 -32.00 11.88 3.27
CA VAL A 21 -30.69 12.52 3.33
C VAL A 21 -29.89 11.83 4.44
N GLY A 22 -29.63 10.54 4.27
CA GLY A 22 -28.59 9.84 4.96
C GLY A 22 -27.26 10.26 4.31
N CYS A 23 -26.64 11.35 4.74
CA CYS A 23 -25.18 11.39 4.80
C CYS A 23 -24.77 10.07 5.45
N GLY A 24 -23.95 9.25 4.78
CA GLY A 24 -23.45 8.00 5.35
C GLY A 24 -22.75 8.35 6.66
N GLN A 25 -23.47 8.15 7.76
CA GLN A 25 -22.92 8.29 9.10
C GLN A 25 -21.87 7.18 9.20
N LYS A 26 -20.60 7.53 9.36
CA LYS A 26 -19.56 6.55 9.70
C LYS A 26 -20.06 5.77 10.91
N ASP A 27 -19.95 4.45 10.86
CA ASP A 27 -20.25 3.62 12.03
C ASP A 27 -19.08 3.79 13.01
N ASP A 28 -19.38 4.41 14.15
CA ASP A 28 -18.34 4.68 15.17
C ASP A 28 -17.72 3.40 15.76
N ASN A 29 -18.38 2.24 15.56
CA ASN A 29 -17.88 0.93 16.00
C ASN A 29 -16.94 0.26 14.97
N VAL A 30 -16.74 0.85 13.79
CA VAL A 30 -15.90 0.30 12.72
C VAL A 30 -14.61 1.13 12.61
N LEU A 31 -13.50 0.43 12.37
CA LEU A 31 -12.24 1.01 11.89
C LEU A 31 -12.08 0.61 10.43
N LEU A 32 -12.37 1.54 9.52
CA LEU A 32 -12.27 1.30 8.08
C LEU A 32 -10.86 1.59 7.58
N VAL A 33 -10.18 0.58 7.05
CA VAL A 33 -8.81 0.66 6.56
C VAL A 33 -8.75 0.35 5.07
N TYR A 34 -8.07 1.20 4.31
CA TYR A 34 -7.76 0.94 2.91
C TYR A 34 -6.35 0.38 2.78
N THR A 35 -6.23 -0.64 1.94
CA THR A 35 -4.99 -1.35 1.62
C THR A 35 -4.92 -1.65 0.12
N GLU A 36 -3.79 -2.20 -0.36
CA GLU A 36 -3.65 -2.77 -1.72
C GLU A 36 -3.11 -4.20 -1.58
N ALA A 37 -3.99 -5.21 -1.76
CA ALA A 37 -3.73 -6.60 -1.38
C ALA A 37 -2.84 -7.38 -2.38
N GLY A 38 -1.77 -6.76 -2.85
CA GLY A 38 -0.79 -7.34 -3.78
C GLY A 38 0.66 -7.06 -3.40
N PHE A 39 0.94 -6.76 -2.10
CA PHE A 39 2.26 -6.36 -1.61
C PHE A 39 2.72 -7.20 -0.41
N ALA A 40 2.89 -8.53 -0.65
CA ALA A 40 3.38 -9.44 0.39
C ALA A 40 4.79 -9.05 0.90
N PRO A 41 5.07 -9.21 2.22
CA PRO A 41 4.25 -9.83 3.27
C PRO A 41 3.36 -8.86 4.04
N TYR A 42 3.27 -7.59 3.60
CA TYR A 42 2.56 -6.54 4.34
C TYR A 42 1.05 -6.65 4.16
N GLU A 43 0.57 -6.83 2.93
CA GLU A 43 -0.83 -7.07 2.59
C GLU A 43 -0.96 -7.92 1.31
N PHE A 44 -1.70 -9.03 1.42
CA PHE A 44 -1.92 -9.94 0.29
C PHE A 44 -3.13 -10.83 0.54
N ILE A 45 -3.56 -11.53 -0.52
CA ILE A 45 -4.67 -12.49 -0.43
C ILE A 45 -4.14 -13.86 0.00
N TYR A 46 -4.61 -14.36 1.13
CA TYR A 46 -4.34 -15.70 1.61
C TYR A 46 -5.65 -16.43 1.92
N ASN A 47 -5.91 -17.56 1.23
CA ASN A 47 -7.16 -18.32 1.35
C ASN A 47 -8.46 -17.50 1.14
N GLY A 48 -8.40 -16.45 0.33
CA GLY A 48 -9.52 -15.57 0.01
C GLY A 48 -9.74 -14.41 1.01
N GLU A 49 -8.87 -14.26 1.98
CA GLU A 49 -8.87 -13.16 2.95
C GLU A 49 -7.68 -12.23 2.74
N ILE A 50 -7.84 -10.96 3.03
CA ILE A 50 -6.73 -10.00 3.04
C ILE A 50 -5.99 -10.16 4.37
N VAL A 51 -4.71 -10.50 4.29
CA VAL A 51 -3.85 -10.73 5.45
C VAL A 51 -2.50 -10.05 5.24
N GLY A 52 -1.69 -9.99 6.29
CA GLY A 52 -0.33 -9.45 6.23
C GLY A 52 0.03 -8.66 7.48
N VAL A 53 1.26 -8.14 7.51
CA VAL A 53 1.79 -7.40 8.66
C VAL A 53 0.93 -6.17 8.95
N ASP A 54 0.58 -5.41 7.92
CA ASP A 54 -0.21 -4.19 8.03
C ASP A 54 -1.62 -4.48 8.55
N ILE A 55 -2.21 -5.58 8.07
CA ILE A 55 -3.54 -6.00 8.50
C ILE A 55 -3.52 -6.46 9.97
N ALA A 56 -2.46 -7.19 10.37
CA ALA A 56 -2.29 -7.62 11.76
C ALA A 56 -2.07 -6.44 12.71
N ILE A 57 -1.29 -5.43 12.30
CA ILE A 57 -1.13 -4.17 13.04
C ILE A 57 -2.50 -3.48 13.21
N MET A 58 -3.25 -3.32 12.12
CA MET A 58 -4.55 -2.64 12.17
C MET A 58 -5.61 -3.43 12.94
N GLN A 59 -5.52 -4.78 12.97
CA GLN A 59 -6.37 -5.58 13.84
C GLN A 59 -6.05 -5.31 15.32
N ALA A 60 -4.77 -5.25 15.69
CA ALA A 60 -4.39 -4.92 17.06
C ALA A 60 -4.84 -3.50 17.46
N VAL A 61 -4.81 -2.55 16.53
CA VAL A 61 -5.35 -1.18 16.74
C VAL A 61 -6.87 -1.21 16.92
N ALA A 62 -7.59 -1.98 16.11
CA ALA A 62 -9.04 -2.11 16.23
C ALA A 62 -9.43 -2.74 17.59
N ASP A 63 -8.70 -3.76 18.03
CA ASP A 63 -8.90 -4.43 19.33
C ASP A 63 -8.66 -3.45 20.50
N GLU A 64 -7.59 -2.63 20.45
CA GLU A 64 -7.30 -1.60 21.45
C GLU A 64 -8.41 -0.54 21.53
N LEU A 65 -9.01 -0.20 20.37
CA LEU A 65 -10.10 0.77 20.29
C LEU A 65 -11.48 0.18 20.57
N GLY A 66 -11.59 -1.15 20.72
CA GLY A 66 -12.86 -1.86 20.83
C GLY A 66 -13.76 -1.74 19.60
N LYS A 67 -13.16 -1.67 18.40
CA LYS A 67 -13.84 -1.53 17.11
C LYS A 67 -13.72 -2.79 16.27
N GLU A 68 -14.63 -2.95 15.31
CA GLU A 68 -14.52 -3.94 14.25
C GLU A 68 -13.57 -3.43 13.16
N LEU A 69 -12.60 -4.24 12.76
CA LEU A 69 -11.75 -3.91 11.61
C LEU A 69 -12.46 -4.25 10.30
N VAL A 70 -12.58 -3.28 9.42
CA VAL A 70 -13.04 -3.47 8.04
C VAL A 70 -11.91 -3.06 7.09
N VAL A 71 -11.41 -4.01 6.30
CA VAL A 71 -10.34 -3.77 5.32
C VAL A 71 -10.93 -3.76 3.92
N THR A 72 -10.55 -2.76 3.12
CA THR A 72 -10.98 -2.63 1.73
C THR A 72 -9.77 -2.53 0.82
N ASP A 73 -9.71 -3.43 -0.17
CA ASP A 73 -8.70 -3.42 -1.23
C ASP A 73 -9.02 -2.34 -2.26
N VAL A 74 -8.05 -1.45 -2.50
CA VAL A 74 -8.15 -0.34 -3.46
C VAL A 74 -6.81 -0.15 -4.18
N ALA A 75 -6.80 0.61 -5.26
CA ALA A 75 -5.55 0.96 -5.94
C ALA A 75 -4.64 1.78 -5.01
N PHE A 76 -3.36 1.42 -4.93
CA PHE A 76 -2.36 1.99 -4.01
C PHE A 76 -2.29 3.52 -4.09
N ASP A 77 -2.23 4.07 -5.30
CA ASP A 77 -2.14 5.50 -5.59
C ASP A 77 -3.34 6.32 -5.08
N THR A 78 -4.45 5.65 -4.74
CA THR A 78 -5.66 6.30 -4.23
C THR A 78 -5.76 6.32 -2.70
N ILE A 79 -4.92 5.55 -1.98
CA ILE A 79 -5.08 5.34 -0.53
C ILE A 79 -4.94 6.65 0.25
N CYS A 80 -3.79 7.35 0.13
CA CYS A 80 -3.56 8.59 0.87
C CYS A 80 -4.63 9.66 0.58
N THR A 81 -5.01 9.81 -0.70
CA THR A 81 -6.08 10.76 -1.09
C THR A 81 -7.44 10.36 -0.53
N SER A 82 -7.72 9.08 -0.44
CA SER A 82 -8.98 8.57 0.15
C SER A 82 -9.03 8.84 1.66
N VAL A 83 -7.94 8.60 2.38
CA VAL A 83 -7.79 8.90 3.80
C VAL A 83 -7.89 10.41 4.05
N GLN A 84 -7.20 11.23 3.26
CA GLN A 84 -7.30 12.70 3.31
C GLN A 84 -8.75 13.18 3.22
N ASN A 85 -9.54 12.57 2.32
CA ASN A 85 -10.94 12.92 2.10
C ASN A 85 -11.92 12.23 3.06
N GLY A 86 -11.45 11.50 4.06
CA GLY A 86 -12.26 10.84 5.07
C GLY A 86 -13.07 9.64 4.55
N LYS A 87 -12.67 9.06 3.40
CA LYS A 87 -13.32 7.84 2.85
C LYS A 87 -12.90 6.57 3.60
N ALA A 88 -11.73 6.57 4.22
CA ALA A 88 -11.24 5.57 5.15
C ALA A 88 -10.74 6.27 6.41
N ASP A 89 -10.63 5.53 7.52
CA ASP A 89 -10.05 6.05 8.77
C ASP A 89 -8.53 6.02 8.71
N ALA A 90 -7.97 4.98 8.10
CA ALA A 90 -6.53 4.82 7.92
C ALA A 90 -6.19 4.16 6.57
N GLY A 91 -4.94 4.31 6.16
CA GLY A 91 -4.31 3.58 5.07
C GLY A 91 -3.13 2.77 5.60
N ALA A 92 -3.12 1.47 5.31
CA ALA A 92 -2.10 0.51 5.71
C ALA A 92 -1.77 -0.36 4.49
N ALA A 93 -0.63 -0.12 3.86
CA ALA A 93 -0.24 -0.71 2.57
C ALA A 93 1.26 -0.54 2.28
N GLY A 94 2.14 -0.82 3.25
CA GLY A 94 3.58 -0.57 3.09
C GLY A 94 3.89 0.88 2.66
N ILE A 95 3.15 1.86 3.19
CA ILE A 95 3.20 3.23 2.71
C ILE A 95 4.45 3.94 3.24
N THR A 96 5.39 4.26 2.35
CA THR A 96 6.59 5.04 2.72
C THR A 96 6.21 6.41 3.25
N ILE A 97 6.73 6.76 4.43
CA ILE A 97 6.63 8.09 5.03
C ILE A 97 7.45 9.07 4.18
N ARG A 98 6.75 10.00 3.50
CA ARG A 98 7.38 10.99 2.61
C ARG A 98 6.85 12.39 2.90
N PRO A 99 7.68 13.44 2.73
CA PRO A 99 7.26 14.83 2.96
C PRO A 99 6.02 15.24 2.15
N ASP A 100 5.97 14.88 0.86
CA ASP A 100 4.84 15.20 -0.03
C ASP A 100 3.55 14.51 0.40
N ARG A 101 3.60 13.24 0.83
CA ARG A 101 2.45 12.54 1.39
C ARG A 101 2.01 13.15 2.74
N ALA A 102 2.99 13.54 3.57
CA ALA A 102 2.74 14.16 4.87
C ALA A 102 2.13 15.58 4.78
N GLU A 103 2.11 16.20 3.60
CA GLU A 103 1.30 17.42 3.37
C GLU A 103 -0.20 17.15 3.46
N SER A 104 -0.63 15.94 3.10
CA SER A 104 -2.05 15.57 2.95
C SER A 104 -2.59 14.68 4.06
N VAL A 105 -1.75 13.87 4.69
CA VAL A 105 -2.09 12.93 5.76
C VAL A 105 -1.08 13.03 6.90
N ASP A 106 -1.42 12.51 8.08
CA ASP A 106 -0.46 12.30 9.15
C ASP A 106 -0.03 10.82 9.17
N PHE A 107 1.23 10.56 9.51
CA PHE A 107 1.80 9.22 9.58
C PHE A 107 2.08 8.80 11.02
N SER A 108 1.95 7.51 11.28
CA SER A 108 2.44 6.88 12.50
C SER A 108 3.97 6.94 12.58
N ILE A 109 4.52 6.52 13.72
CA ILE A 109 5.92 6.12 13.81
C ILE A 109 6.19 5.00 12.80
N PRO A 110 7.43 4.90 12.26
CA PRO A 110 7.77 3.82 11.33
C PRO A 110 7.77 2.47 12.05
N TYR A 111 7.26 1.43 11.34
CA TYR A 111 7.20 0.05 11.86
C TYR A 111 8.05 -0.93 11.04
N SER A 112 8.49 -0.54 9.86
CA SER A 112 9.36 -1.32 8.98
C SER A 112 10.20 -0.41 8.11
N SER A 113 11.26 -0.96 7.50
CA SER A 113 12.10 -0.24 6.56
C SER A 113 12.44 -1.10 5.35
N THR A 114 12.71 -0.46 4.21
CA THR A 114 13.01 -1.13 2.95
C THR A 114 14.08 -0.39 2.14
N GLU A 115 14.57 -1.07 1.10
CA GLU A 115 15.45 -0.57 0.07
C GLU A 115 14.87 -0.91 -1.29
N GLN A 116 15.21 -0.15 -2.32
CA GLN A 116 14.80 -0.43 -3.69
C GLN A 116 15.57 -1.61 -4.27
N TYR A 117 14.84 -2.55 -4.85
CA TYR A 117 15.34 -3.76 -5.51
C TYR A 117 14.92 -3.79 -6.97
N VAL A 118 15.69 -4.51 -7.78
CA VAL A 118 15.37 -4.77 -9.18
C VAL A 118 15.20 -6.27 -9.39
N ILE A 119 14.15 -6.64 -10.10
CA ILE A 119 13.85 -8.01 -10.53
C ILE A 119 14.11 -8.10 -12.02
N VAL A 120 14.84 -9.14 -12.44
CA VAL A 120 15.13 -9.43 -13.86
C VAL A 120 15.04 -10.93 -14.11
N PRO A 121 14.90 -11.39 -15.38
CA PRO A 121 15.07 -12.81 -15.70
C PRO A 121 16.44 -13.34 -15.23
N VAL A 122 16.49 -14.60 -14.78
CA VAL A 122 17.75 -15.25 -14.35
C VAL A 122 18.81 -15.21 -15.48
N SER A 123 18.37 -15.28 -16.74
CA SER A 123 19.22 -15.20 -17.93
C SER A 123 19.75 -13.80 -18.23
N ASN A 124 19.27 -12.76 -17.56
CA ASN A 124 19.74 -11.40 -17.77
C ASN A 124 21.06 -11.19 -17.03
N ASP A 125 22.14 -11.00 -17.77
CA ASP A 125 23.49 -10.72 -17.24
C ASP A 125 23.95 -9.28 -17.49
N THR A 126 23.07 -8.44 -18.06
CA THR A 126 23.40 -7.07 -18.48
C THR A 126 22.95 -6.01 -17.49
N ILE A 127 21.85 -6.23 -16.76
CA ILE A 127 21.37 -5.30 -15.73
C ILE A 127 21.97 -5.72 -14.39
N LYS A 128 22.77 -4.85 -13.77
CA LYS A 128 23.46 -5.05 -12.49
C LYS A 128 23.41 -3.81 -11.60
N THR A 129 23.28 -2.64 -12.22
CA THR A 129 23.28 -1.32 -11.57
C THR A 129 22.15 -0.47 -12.11
N LEU A 130 21.90 0.66 -11.46
CA LEU A 130 20.95 1.67 -11.91
C LEU A 130 21.22 2.11 -13.36
N ASP A 131 22.48 2.33 -13.70
CA ASP A 131 22.88 2.84 -15.03
C ASP A 131 22.52 1.87 -16.17
N ASP A 132 22.45 0.57 -15.88
CA ASP A 132 22.09 -0.47 -16.85
C ASP A 132 20.58 -0.46 -17.18
N LEU A 133 19.79 0.28 -16.43
CA LEU A 133 18.37 0.49 -16.71
C LEU A 133 18.15 1.53 -17.84
N LYS A 134 19.19 2.26 -18.25
CA LYS A 134 19.10 3.24 -19.34
C LYS A 134 18.63 2.60 -20.64
N GLY A 135 17.60 3.21 -21.26
CA GLY A 135 16.96 2.71 -22.47
C GLY A 135 16.13 1.43 -22.29
N LYS A 136 15.81 1.03 -21.04
CA LYS A 136 15.05 -0.18 -20.72
C LYS A 136 13.59 0.13 -20.45
N LYS A 137 12.74 -0.90 -20.61
CA LYS A 137 11.37 -0.91 -20.14
C LYS A 137 11.34 -1.40 -18.70
N ILE A 138 10.80 -0.59 -17.81
CA ILE A 138 10.83 -0.83 -16.38
C ILE A 138 9.39 -0.95 -15.86
N GLY A 139 9.03 -2.14 -15.39
CA GLY A 139 7.74 -2.39 -14.74
C GLY A 139 7.74 -1.83 -13.32
N ILE A 140 6.69 -1.12 -12.95
CA ILE A 140 6.57 -0.47 -11.65
C ILE A 140 5.11 -0.49 -11.21
N GLN A 141 4.87 -0.58 -9.89
CA GLN A 141 3.55 -0.32 -9.36
C GLN A 141 3.28 1.18 -9.32
N ASN A 142 2.11 1.58 -9.81
CA ASN A 142 1.69 2.96 -9.94
C ASN A 142 1.66 3.70 -8.59
N GLY A 143 2.18 4.94 -8.54
CA GLY A 143 2.13 5.81 -7.35
C GLY A 143 3.07 5.43 -6.21
N THR A 144 3.97 4.45 -6.40
CA THR A 144 4.97 4.04 -5.41
C THR A 144 6.21 4.94 -5.43
N THR A 145 7.09 4.76 -4.46
CA THR A 145 8.42 5.39 -4.44
C THR A 145 9.29 4.93 -5.59
N SER A 146 9.18 3.65 -5.98
CA SER A 146 9.81 3.12 -7.19
C SER A 146 9.39 3.88 -8.46
N ASP A 147 8.08 4.16 -8.60
CA ASP A 147 7.53 4.93 -9.73
C ASP A 147 8.13 6.33 -9.77
N MET A 148 8.10 7.04 -8.64
CA MET A 148 8.65 8.39 -8.54
C MET A 148 10.15 8.41 -8.79
N LEU A 149 10.92 7.48 -8.20
CA LEU A 149 12.37 7.38 -8.40
C LEU A 149 12.72 7.23 -9.88
N ILE A 150 12.09 6.29 -10.57
CA ILE A 150 12.39 6.04 -11.98
C ILE A 150 11.90 7.20 -12.87
N ALA A 151 10.75 7.79 -12.57
CA ALA A 151 10.25 8.95 -13.28
C ALA A 151 11.19 10.15 -13.18
N ASP A 152 11.70 10.44 -11.99
CA ASP A 152 12.67 11.52 -11.74
C ASP A 152 13.98 11.27 -12.49
N LEU A 153 14.50 10.03 -12.46
CA LEU A 153 15.73 9.65 -13.16
C LEU A 153 15.58 9.67 -14.70
N ILE A 154 14.38 9.48 -15.22
CA ILE A 154 14.09 9.68 -16.65
C ILE A 154 14.02 11.18 -16.96
N ALA A 155 13.36 11.98 -16.11
CA ALA A 155 13.18 13.41 -16.31
C ALA A 155 14.51 14.18 -16.27
N ASP A 156 15.44 13.80 -15.40
CA ASP A 156 16.79 14.38 -15.30
C ASP A 156 17.79 13.79 -16.31
N LYS A 157 17.36 12.84 -17.14
CA LYS A 157 18.13 12.13 -18.19
C LYS A 157 19.19 11.15 -17.68
N THR A 158 19.22 10.83 -16.40
CA THR A 158 20.05 9.73 -15.87
C THR A 158 19.68 8.42 -16.55
N LEU A 159 18.37 8.14 -16.66
CA LEU A 159 17.83 6.99 -17.40
C LEU A 159 17.22 7.40 -18.76
N GLU A 160 17.97 8.18 -19.56
CA GLU A 160 17.51 8.62 -20.87
C GLU A 160 17.11 7.46 -21.79
N GLY A 161 15.93 7.55 -22.38
CA GLY A 161 15.37 6.55 -23.30
C GLY A 161 14.69 5.37 -22.60
N SER A 162 14.62 5.36 -21.27
CA SER A 162 13.86 4.35 -20.53
C SER A 162 12.36 4.65 -20.56
N GLU A 163 11.55 3.61 -20.40
CA GLU A 163 10.09 3.67 -20.42
C GLU A 163 9.53 3.00 -19.16
N ILE A 164 8.63 3.68 -18.45
CA ILE A 164 7.86 3.11 -17.34
C ILE A 164 6.68 2.31 -17.90
N ILE A 165 6.53 1.06 -17.44
CA ILE A 165 5.35 0.24 -17.68
C ILE A 165 4.57 0.12 -16.35
N PRO A 166 3.43 0.83 -16.21
CA PRO A 166 2.70 0.87 -14.94
C PRO A 166 1.88 -0.41 -14.73
N TYR A 167 1.84 -0.88 -13.48
CA TYR A 167 1.06 -2.02 -13.03
C TYR A 167 0.30 -1.71 -11.74
N THR A 168 -0.65 -2.56 -11.40
CA THR A 168 -1.42 -2.46 -10.15
C THR A 168 -0.66 -2.98 -8.95
N SER A 169 0.24 -3.96 -9.14
CA SER A 169 1.10 -4.50 -8.07
C SER A 169 2.44 -5.00 -8.63
N PRO A 170 3.47 -5.16 -7.77
CA PRO A 170 4.77 -5.71 -8.18
C PRO A 170 4.68 -7.15 -8.68
N ALA A 171 3.80 -7.96 -8.09
CA ALA A 171 3.59 -9.35 -8.51
C ALA A 171 3.03 -9.42 -9.94
N VAL A 172 2.07 -8.55 -10.29
CA VAL A 172 1.52 -8.44 -11.66
C VAL A 172 2.59 -7.95 -12.64
N ALA A 173 3.44 -7.01 -12.22
CA ALA A 173 4.58 -6.56 -13.01
C ALA A 173 5.54 -7.72 -13.29
N ALA A 174 5.96 -8.47 -12.27
CA ALA A 174 6.87 -9.59 -12.41
C ALA A 174 6.29 -10.72 -13.29
N ALA A 175 5.01 -11.06 -13.12
CA ALA A 175 4.31 -12.02 -13.97
C ALA A 175 4.23 -11.58 -15.46
N SER A 176 4.40 -10.29 -15.72
CA SER A 176 4.42 -9.70 -17.06
C SER A 176 5.85 -9.45 -17.60
N MET A 177 6.88 -10.13 -17.08
CA MET A 177 8.29 -9.89 -17.41
C MET A 177 8.62 -9.97 -18.91
N ASN A 178 7.81 -10.64 -19.70
CA ASN A 178 7.94 -10.68 -21.16
C ASN A 178 7.63 -9.35 -21.88
N LYS A 179 7.10 -8.34 -21.17
CA LYS A 179 6.73 -7.02 -21.72
C LYS A 179 7.75 -5.94 -21.36
N GLN A 180 8.68 -6.24 -20.46
CA GLN A 180 9.68 -5.31 -19.92
C GLN A 180 11.03 -5.99 -19.69
N ASP A 181 12.03 -5.19 -19.38
CA ASP A 181 13.40 -5.66 -19.14
C ASP A 181 13.68 -5.91 -17.65
N ALA A 182 13.01 -5.15 -16.77
CA ALA A 182 13.17 -5.20 -15.33
C ALA A 182 11.88 -4.75 -14.61
N VAL A 183 11.74 -5.14 -13.33
CA VAL A 183 10.75 -4.57 -12.40
C VAL A 183 11.51 -3.95 -11.24
N VAL A 184 11.11 -2.75 -10.80
CA VAL A 184 11.65 -2.11 -9.60
C VAL A 184 10.57 -2.09 -8.53
N THR A 185 10.93 -2.55 -7.34
CA THR A 185 10.06 -2.63 -6.17
C THR A 185 10.90 -2.78 -4.90
N ASP A 186 10.26 -2.91 -3.76
CA ASP A 186 10.89 -3.00 -2.47
C ASP A 186 11.47 -4.40 -2.20
N LYS A 187 12.50 -4.44 -1.34
CA LYS A 187 13.35 -5.59 -1.05
C LYS A 187 12.58 -6.86 -0.72
N LEU A 188 11.75 -6.82 0.31
CA LEU A 188 11.09 -8.04 0.81
C LEU A 188 10.11 -8.60 -0.23
N THR A 189 9.33 -7.74 -0.84
CA THR A 189 8.41 -8.08 -1.93
C THR A 189 9.15 -8.66 -3.13
N ALA A 190 10.27 -8.04 -3.55
CA ALA A 190 11.10 -8.58 -4.62
C ALA A 190 11.63 -9.99 -4.28
N GLN A 191 12.11 -10.19 -3.04
CA GLN A 191 12.63 -11.48 -2.59
C GLN A 191 11.55 -12.58 -2.56
N LEU A 192 10.32 -12.25 -2.13
CA LEU A 192 9.20 -13.20 -2.14
C LEU A 192 8.77 -13.55 -3.55
N ILE A 193 8.68 -12.58 -4.46
CA ILE A 193 8.36 -12.82 -5.87
C ILE A 193 9.35 -13.81 -6.50
N VAL A 194 10.66 -13.61 -6.33
CA VAL A 194 11.66 -14.50 -6.92
C VAL A 194 11.80 -15.84 -6.20
N ALA A 195 11.40 -15.93 -4.93
CA ALA A 195 11.32 -17.20 -4.23
C ALA A 195 10.21 -18.11 -4.82
N ASN A 196 9.17 -17.51 -5.37
CA ASN A 196 8.05 -18.20 -6.00
C ASN A 196 8.22 -18.40 -7.52
N ASP A 197 9.14 -17.68 -8.17
CA ASP A 197 9.45 -17.81 -9.59
C ASP A 197 10.95 -17.94 -9.84
N SER A 198 11.42 -19.19 -9.99
CA SER A 198 12.83 -19.51 -10.22
C SER A 198 13.38 -19.02 -11.58
N SER A 199 12.53 -18.51 -12.46
CA SER A 199 12.95 -17.90 -13.73
C SER A 199 13.44 -16.45 -13.54
N LEU A 200 13.21 -15.87 -12.34
CA LEU A 200 13.55 -14.50 -11.97
C LEU A 200 14.64 -14.49 -10.90
N LYS A 201 15.37 -13.39 -10.85
CA LYS A 201 16.32 -13.05 -9.77
C LYS A 201 16.12 -11.60 -9.34
N ALA A 202 16.39 -11.30 -8.07
CA ALA A 202 16.31 -9.95 -7.51
C ALA A 202 17.62 -9.58 -6.80
N PHE A 203 17.96 -8.30 -6.84
CA PHE A 203 19.11 -7.74 -6.13
C PHE A 203 18.86 -6.26 -5.82
N ALA A 204 19.60 -5.70 -4.87
CA ALA A 204 19.50 -4.29 -4.50
C ALA A 204 19.78 -3.38 -5.71
N LEU A 205 18.96 -2.36 -5.90
CA LEU A 205 19.19 -1.34 -6.92
C LEU A 205 20.28 -0.40 -6.44
N VAL A 206 21.49 -0.56 -7.00
CA VAL A 206 22.68 0.20 -6.63
C VAL A 206 23.21 1.02 -7.80
N LYS A 207 23.93 2.11 -7.51
CA LYS A 207 24.69 2.89 -8.49
C LYS A 207 25.95 2.12 -8.91
N ALA A 208 26.66 2.59 -9.93
CA ALA A 208 27.88 1.97 -10.43
C ALA A 208 29.00 1.85 -9.38
N ASP A 209 29.02 2.72 -8.38
CA ASP A 209 29.97 2.70 -7.25
C ASP A 209 29.55 1.75 -6.10
N GLY A 210 28.43 1.06 -6.25
CA GLY A 210 27.87 0.13 -5.26
C GLY A 210 27.04 0.79 -4.16
N THR A 211 26.85 2.11 -4.16
CA THR A 211 25.97 2.77 -3.21
C THR A 211 24.49 2.55 -3.59
N PRO A 212 23.56 2.54 -2.62
CA PRO A 212 22.12 2.42 -2.91
C PRO A 212 21.64 3.50 -3.91
N ALA A 213 20.72 3.14 -4.79
CA ALA A 213 20.14 4.06 -5.76
C ALA A 213 19.21 5.09 -5.09
N ALA A 214 18.59 4.72 -3.98
CA ALA A 214 17.74 5.55 -3.13
C ALA A 214 18.15 5.41 -1.66
N GLU A 215 17.68 6.32 -0.81
CA GLU A 215 17.79 6.21 0.64
C GLU A 215 16.92 5.05 1.15
N VAL A 216 17.22 4.59 2.38
CA VAL A 216 16.36 3.63 3.09
C VAL A 216 15.00 4.28 3.34
N GLU A 217 13.95 3.56 3.03
CA GLU A 217 12.58 3.99 3.18
C GLU A 217 11.95 3.39 4.44
N GLU A 218 11.06 4.13 5.07
CA GLU A 218 10.37 3.71 6.28
C GLU A 218 8.85 3.69 6.03
N TYR A 219 8.18 2.60 6.43
CA TYR A 219 6.73 2.47 6.31
C TYR A 219 6.00 2.97 7.53
N GLY A 220 4.87 3.65 7.31
CA GLY A 220 3.96 4.11 8.33
C GLY A 220 2.50 3.94 7.93
N ILE A 221 1.64 3.88 8.92
CA ILE A 221 0.19 3.91 8.76
C ILE A 221 -0.23 5.36 8.59
N CYS A 222 -0.99 5.69 7.53
CA CYS A 222 -1.48 7.05 7.35
C CYS A 222 -2.91 7.21 7.88
N VAL A 223 -3.18 8.38 8.48
CA VAL A 223 -4.50 8.79 8.96
C VAL A 223 -4.84 10.18 8.42
N GLN A 224 -6.12 10.56 8.50
CA GLN A 224 -6.52 11.91 8.12
C GLN A 224 -5.78 12.96 8.95
N LYS A 225 -5.32 14.01 8.29
CA LYS A 225 -4.55 15.09 8.92
C LYS A 225 -5.30 15.70 10.10
N GLY A 226 -4.62 15.76 11.26
CA GLY A 226 -5.17 16.27 12.51
C GLY A 226 -6.00 15.23 13.30
N ASN A 227 -6.13 14.00 12.86
CA ASN A 227 -6.77 12.92 13.63
C ASN A 227 -5.81 12.37 14.69
N ALA A 228 -5.52 13.19 15.70
CA ALA A 228 -4.56 12.86 16.77
C ALA A 228 -5.02 11.68 17.64
N GLU A 229 -6.32 11.46 17.79
CA GLU A 229 -6.86 10.36 18.60
C GLU A 229 -6.48 9.00 17.99
N LEU A 230 -6.80 8.79 16.73
CA LEU A 230 -6.47 7.54 16.02
C LEU A 230 -4.96 7.38 15.87
N LEU A 231 -4.24 8.46 15.55
CA LEU A 231 -2.78 8.41 15.38
C LEU A 231 -2.08 8.01 16.70
N ASN A 232 -2.51 8.54 17.84
CA ASN A 232 -1.95 8.18 19.14
C ASN A 232 -2.26 6.71 19.50
N ALA A 233 -3.45 6.21 19.18
CA ALA A 233 -3.79 4.80 19.39
C ALA A 233 -2.90 3.89 18.54
N ILE A 234 -2.71 4.23 17.25
CA ILE A 234 -1.82 3.47 16.35
C ILE A 234 -0.38 3.48 16.89
N ASN A 235 0.15 4.64 17.25
CA ASN A 235 1.52 4.75 17.76
C ASN A 235 1.72 3.96 19.04
N LYS A 236 0.78 4.00 19.99
CA LYS A 236 0.83 3.21 21.22
C LYS A 236 0.93 1.72 20.91
N VAL A 237 0.07 1.21 20.04
CA VAL A 237 0.07 -0.20 19.64
C VAL A 237 1.38 -0.58 18.93
N LEU A 238 1.86 0.27 18.01
CA LEU A 238 3.13 0.04 17.31
C LEU A 238 4.31 -0.01 18.28
N GLU A 239 4.40 0.92 19.24
CA GLU A 239 5.45 0.92 20.26
C GLU A 239 5.46 -0.42 21.05
N GLU A 240 4.30 -0.93 21.46
CA GLU A 240 4.16 -2.19 22.18
C GLU A 240 4.55 -3.39 21.31
N LEU A 241 4.06 -3.45 20.06
CA LEU A 241 4.34 -4.55 19.12
C LEU A 241 5.81 -4.61 18.69
N MET A 242 6.45 -3.47 18.47
CA MET A 242 7.87 -3.40 18.15
C MET A 242 8.74 -3.73 19.36
N ALA A 243 8.44 -3.22 20.55
CA ALA A 243 9.21 -3.45 21.76
C ALA A 243 9.25 -4.92 22.16
N ASN A 244 8.20 -5.70 21.86
CA ASN A 244 8.13 -7.12 22.16
C ASN A 244 8.50 -8.03 20.96
N GLY A 245 8.92 -7.46 19.82
CA GLY A 245 9.34 -8.18 18.61
C GLY A 245 8.20 -8.85 17.84
N THR A 246 6.94 -8.44 18.06
CA THR A 246 5.78 -9.02 17.38
C THR A 246 5.75 -8.66 15.90
N VAL A 247 6.14 -7.43 15.54
CA VAL A 247 6.19 -7.00 14.13
C VAL A 247 7.17 -7.89 13.34
N ASP A 248 8.37 -8.13 13.86
CA ASP A 248 9.37 -8.98 13.21
C ASP A 248 8.85 -10.42 13.02
N LYS A 249 8.18 -10.96 14.04
CA LYS A 249 7.56 -12.30 13.94
C LYS A 249 6.48 -12.34 12.88
N TRP A 250 5.67 -11.30 12.74
CA TRP A 250 4.66 -11.22 11.70
C TRP A 250 5.28 -11.12 10.32
N VAL A 251 6.38 -10.37 10.16
CA VAL A 251 7.12 -10.35 8.88
C VAL A 251 7.58 -11.76 8.50
N GLU A 252 8.14 -12.54 9.43
CA GLU A 252 8.53 -13.93 9.18
C GLU A 252 7.32 -14.83 8.85
N GLU A 253 6.26 -14.74 9.65
CA GLU A 253 5.05 -15.56 9.50
C GLU A 253 4.35 -15.30 8.18
N TYR A 254 4.11 -14.01 7.85
CA TYR A 254 3.42 -13.65 6.62
C TYR A 254 4.29 -13.84 5.38
N SER A 255 5.62 -13.75 5.49
CA SER A 255 6.53 -14.16 4.42
C SER A 255 6.40 -15.65 4.10
N ALA A 256 6.31 -16.51 5.13
CA ALA A 256 6.08 -17.94 4.93
C ALA A 256 4.71 -18.21 4.28
N LYS A 257 3.64 -17.58 4.76
CA LYS A 257 2.30 -17.69 4.17
C LYS A 257 2.25 -17.21 2.72
N ALA A 258 2.95 -16.11 2.39
CA ALA A 258 3.04 -15.60 1.03
C ALA A 258 3.69 -16.62 0.07
N GLN A 259 4.74 -17.30 0.55
CA GLN A 259 5.38 -18.38 -0.23
C GLN A 259 4.45 -19.58 -0.47
N GLU A 260 3.56 -19.93 0.47
CA GLU A 260 2.59 -21.03 0.30
C GLU A 260 1.61 -20.78 -0.85
N VAL A 261 1.25 -19.54 -1.11
CA VAL A 261 0.24 -19.17 -2.12
C VAL A 261 0.84 -18.52 -3.37
N GLY A 262 2.17 -18.35 -3.41
CA GLY A 262 2.85 -17.73 -4.53
C GLY A 262 2.58 -16.22 -4.66
N ALA A 263 2.32 -15.55 -3.53
CA ALA A 263 2.00 -14.12 -3.48
C ALA A 263 3.29 -13.27 -3.41
#